data_ed22ed4d41bf5126301998c21f11c5ae
#
_entry.id   ed22ed4d41bf5126301998c21f11c5ae
#
_cell.length_a   1.000
_cell.length_b   1.000
_cell.length_c   1.000
_cell.angle_alpha   90.00
_cell.angle_beta   90.00
_cell.angle_gamma   90.00
#
_symmetry.space_group_name_H-M   'P 1'
#
loop_
_entity.id
_entity.type
_entity.pdbx_description
1 polymer ?
#
loop_
_entity_poly.entity_id
_entity_poly.type
_entity_poly.pdbx_seq_one_letter_code
_entity_poly.pdbx_strand_id
1 'polypeptide(L)'
;LRFGGNQINALNGVSFTVEKEEYVAIMGESGSGKTTLLNILAALDKPTGGAVLLNGRDMKTIPEGELAAFRREHLGFVFQDFNLLDTFSLEDNIYLPMVLAKKSYGEMKQKADPIVGKLGIKELMKKFPYEVSGGQKQRAAVARALVMDPAIILADEPTGALDSRASDQLLDLFG
;
A
#
# COMPACT_ATOMS: atom_id res chain seq x y z
N LEU A 1 -5.91 -5.46 21.95
CA LEU A 1 -7.02 -6.39 21.68
C LEU A 1 -7.37 -7.16 22.96
N ARG A 2 -8.63 -7.18 23.37
CA ARG A 2 -9.09 -8.00 24.55
C ARG A 2 -9.76 -9.25 24.01
N PHE A 3 -9.14 -10.40 24.24
CA PHE A 3 -9.75 -11.71 24.06
C PHE A 3 -9.80 -12.41 25.40
N GLY A 4 -10.99 -12.79 25.89
CA GLY A 4 -11.16 -13.63 27.07
C GLY A 4 -10.54 -13.10 28.38
N GLY A 5 -10.52 -11.79 28.61
CA GLY A 5 -9.98 -11.20 29.85
C GLY A 5 -8.47 -10.96 29.89
N ASN A 6 -7.68 -11.51 28.97
CA ASN A 6 -6.25 -11.24 28.86
C ASN A 6 -5.97 -10.07 27.90
N GLN A 7 -5.17 -9.11 28.36
CA GLN A 7 -4.67 -8.01 27.53
C GLN A 7 -3.46 -8.52 26.72
N ILE A 8 -3.59 -8.57 25.41
CA ILE A 8 -2.48 -8.91 24.52
C ILE A 8 -1.84 -7.60 24.05
N ASN A 9 -0.58 -7.39 24.40
CA ASN A 9 0.22 -6.28 23.89
C ASN A 9 0.81 -6.71 22.53
N ALA A 10 0.18 -6.31 21.43
CA ALA A 10 0.67 -6.60 20.10
C ALA A 10 1.93 -5.78 19.74
N LEU A 11 2.05 -4.56 20.26
CA LEU A 11 3.25 -3.72 20.17
C LEU A 11 3.62 -3.23 21.57
N ASN A 12 4.91 -3.24 21.87
CA ASN A 12 5.42 -2.86 23.19
C ASN A 12 6.51 -1.80 23.06
N GLY A 13 6.10 -0.52 23.05
CA GLY A 13 7.01 0.62 23.07
C GLY A 13 7.90 0.75 21.83
N VAL A 14 7.36 0.49 20.63
CA VAL A 14 8.08 0.66 19.36
C VAL A 14 8.17 2.14 19.01
N SER A 15 9.39 2.63 18.75
CA SER A 15 9.64 4.00 18.27
C SER A 15 10.74 3.98 17.21
N PHE A 16 10.48 4.58 16.07
CA PHE A 16 11.45 4.75 14.98
C PHE A 16 11.01 5.92 14.09
N THR A 17 11.93 6.42 13.28
CA THR A 17 11.69 7.43 12.26
C THR A 17 12.09 6.86 10.91
N VAL A 18 11.39 7.24 9.86
CA VAL A 18 11.73 6.91 8.47
C VAL A 18 11.89 8.23 7.73
N GLU A 19 13.04 8.43 7.14
CA GLU A 19 13.34 9.62 6.35
C GLU A 19 12.78 9.49 4.93
N LYS A 20 12.71 10.63 4.24
CA LYS A 20 12.27 10.63 2.84
C LYS A 20 13.24 9.80 1.99
N GLU A 21 12.70 9.00 1.07
CA GLU A 21 13.48 8.10 0.20
C GLU A 21 14.23 6.97 0.96
N GLU A 22 13.86 6.70 2.21
CA GLU A 22 14.42 5.62 3.01
C GLU A 22 13.58 4.33 2.86
N TYR A 23 14.28 3.20 2.78
CA TYR A 23 13.69 1.86 2.80
C TYR A 23 13.89 1.23 4.17
N VAL A 24 12.80 0.84 4.80
CA VAL A 24 12.81 0.16 6.09
C VAL A 24 12.19 -1.22 5.98
N ALA A 25 12.97 -2.26 6.30
CA ALA A 25 12.47 -3.63 6.40
C ALA A 25 12.12 -3.98 7.84
N ILE A 26 10.86 -4.36 8.08
CA ILE A 26 10.39 -4.82 9.38
C ILE A 26 10.37 -6.34 9.36
N MET A 27 11.30 -6.96 10.09
CA MET A 27 11.46 -8.41 10.16
C MET A 27 11.07 -8.94 11.54
N GLY A 28 10.64 -10.21 11.59
CA GLY A 28 10.27 -10.89 12.85
C GLY A 28 9.43 -12.13 12.56
N GLU A 29 9.31 -12.99 13.55
CA GLU A 29 8.53 -14.22 13.49
C GLU A 29 7.03 -13.97 13.27
N SER A 30 6.29 -15.01 12.88
CA SER A 30 4.83 -14.92 12.81
C SER A 30 4.26 -14.54 14.19
N GLY A 31 3.29 -13.63 14.22
CA GLY A 31 2.71 -13.14 15.47
C GLY A 31 3.52 -12.06 16.20
N SER A 32 4.67 -11.60 15.69
CA SER A 32 5.49 -10.54 16.32
C SER A 32 4.89 -9.13 16.25
N GLY A 33 3.72 -8.96 15.64
CA GLY A 33 3.03 -7.66 15.56
C GLY A 33 3.27 -6.85 14.28
N LYS A 34 3.98 -7.39 13.27
CA LYS A 34 4.25 -6.68 12.00
C LYS A 34 3.00 -6.13 11.33
N THR A 35 2.01 -6.98 11.13
CA THR A 35 0.73 -6.60 10.52
C THR A 35 -0.01 -5.56 11.37
N THR A 36 0.06 -5.66 12.70
CA THR A 36 -0.53 -4.65 13.61
C THR A 36 0.17 -3.30 13.42
N LEU A 37 1.50 -3.30 13.33
CA LEU A 37 2.27 -2.08 13.09
C LEU A 37 1.92 -1.46 11.73
N LEU A 38 1.88 -2.27 10.65
CA LEU A 38 1.47 -1.81 9.33
C LEU A 38 0.05 -1.23 9.32
N ASN A 39 -0.90 -1.86 10.00
CA ASN A 39 -2.27 -1.35 10.10
C ASN A 39 -2.35 -0.01 10.83
N ILE A 40 -1.53 0.18 11.86
CA ILE A 40 -1.45 1.46 12.58
C ILE A 40 -0.81 2.54 11.69
N LEU A 41 0.28 2.23 11.01
CA LEU A 41 0.93 3.13 10.05
C LEU A 41 0.00 3.48 8.87
N ALA A 42 -0.88 2.55 8.51
CA ALA A 42 -1.90 2.72 7.48
C ALA A 42 -3.12 3.54 7.93
N ALA A 43 -3.20 3.95 9.18
CA ALA A 43 -4.43 4.53 9.76
C ALA A 43 -5.67 3.63 9.61
N LEU A 44 -5.48 2.31 9.56
CA LEU A 44 -6.53 1.30 9.61
C LEU A 44 -6.87 0.93 11.05
N ASP A 45 -5.89 1.07 11.95
CA ASP A 45 -6.03 0.83 13.38
C ASP A 45 -5.47 2.02 14.18
N LYS A 46 -5.90 2.17 15.43
CA LYS A 46 -5.45 3.25 16.31
C LYS A 46 -4.51 2.69 17.38
N PRO A 47 -3.32 3.30 17.61
CA PRO A 47 -2.47 2.88 18.70
C PRO A 47 -3.12 3.20 20.05
N THR A 48 -3.01 2.30 21.02
CA THR A 48 -3.50 2.52 22.39
C THR A 48 -2.71 3.58 23.15
N GLY A 49 -1.44 3.78 22.77
CA GLY A 49 -0.54 4.81 23.31
C GLY A 49 0.43 5.28 22.23
N GLY A 50 1.16 6.36 22.51
CA GLY A 50 2.08 6.96 21.54
C GLY A 50 1.37 7.76 20.43
N ALA A 51 2.12 8.13 19.39
CA ALA A 51 1.64 8.88 18.23
C ALA A 51 2.29 8.35 16.94
N VAL A 52 1.61 8.50 15.82
CA VAL A 52 2.16 8.26 14.48
C VAL A 52 2.13 9.58 13.74
N LEU A 53 3.29 10.03 13.30
CA LEU A 53 3.45 11.28 12.57
C LEU A 53 3.74 10.98 11.11
N LEU A 54 2.99 11.59 10.19
CA LEU A 54 3.29 11.59 8.77
C LEU A 54 3.55 13.04 8.34
N ASN A 55 4.75 13.33 7.85
CA ASN A 55 5.19 14.69 7.51
C ASN A 55 4.95 15.70 8.67
N GLY A 56 5.22 15.27 9.92
CA GLY A 56 5.03 16.09 11.12
C GLY A 56 3.58 16.21 11.62
N ARG A 57 2.58 15.69 10.89
CA ARG A 57 1.17 15.70 11.30
C ARG A 57 0.83 14.43 12.09
N ASP A 58 0.34 14.57 13.31
CA ASP A 58 -0.16 13.42 14.09
C ASP A 58 -1.45 12.87 13.46
N MET A 59 -1.41 11.60 13.07
CA MET A 59 -2.52 10.92 12.41
C MET A 59 -3.76 10.79 13.32
N LYS A 60 -3.60 10.86 14.65
CA LYS A 60 -4.71 10.89 15.60
C LYS A 60 -5.58 12.16 15.50
N THR A 61 -5.00 13.24 14.98
CA THR A 61 -5.71 14.53 14.81
C THR A 61 -6.60 14.56 13.56
N ILE A 62 -6.52 13.54 12.70
CA ILE A 62 -7.31 13.45 11.47
C ILE A 62 -8.73 13.00 11.84
N PRO A 63 -9.77 13.79 11.47
CA PRO A 63 -11.16 13.41 11.70
C PRO A 63 -11.50 12.06 11.03
N GLU A 64 -12.34 11.26 11.67
CA GLU A 64 -12.73 9.93 11.17
C GLU A 64 -13.26 9.99 9.73
N GLY A 65 -14.08 11.00 9.41
CA GLY A 65 -14.62 11.18 8.05
C GLY A 65 -13.58 11.54 6.99
N GLU A 66 -12.40 12.02 7.39
CA GLU A 66 -11.30 12.41 6.49
C GLU A 66 -10.24 11.29 6.33
N LEU A 67 -10.24 10.29 7.21
CA LEU A 67 -9.22 9.22 7.20
C LEU A 67 -9.16 8.47 5.86
N ALA A 68 -10.31 8.22 5.21
CA ALA A 68 -10.33 7.54 3.93
C ALA A 68 -9.69 8.37 2.80
N ALA A 69 -9.94 9.69 2.79
CA ALA A 69 -9.29 10.61 1.85
C ALA A 69 -7.80 10.72 2.14
N PHE A 70 -7.42 10.84 3.41
CA PHE A 70 -6.03 10.89 3.84
C PHE A 70 -5.24 9.64 3.40
N ARG A 71 -5.78 8.43 3.66
CA ARG A 71 -5.15 7.18 3.19
C ARG A 71 -4.94 7.18 1.69
N ARG A 72 -5.99 7.53 0.93
CA ARG A 72 -5.95 7.55 -0.54
C ARG A 72 -4.89 8.50 -1.09
N GLU A 73 -4.71 9.66 -0.45
CA GLU A 73 -3.84 10.74 -0.94
C GLU A 73 -2.39 10.61 -0.50
N HIS A 74 -2.14 9.99 0.66
CA HIS A 74 -0.82 9.98 1.27
C HIS A 74 -0.19 8.59 1.42
N LEU A 75 -0.97 7.52 1.32
CA LEU A 75 -0.49 6.16 1.57
C LEU A 75 -0.68 5.27 0.33
N GLY A 76 0.40 4.59 -0.06
CA GLY A 76 0.36 3.48 -1.00
C GLY A 76 0.32 2.16 -0.24
N PHE A 77 -0.50 1.20 -0.69
CA PHE A 77 -0.61 -0.10 -0.03
C PHE A 77 -0.38 -1.23 -1.03
N VAL A 78 0.57 -2.11 -0.70
CA VAL A 78 0.82 -3.36 -1.42
C VAL A 78 0.59 -4.51 -0.45
N PHE A 79 -0.51 -5.23 -0.62
CA PHE A 79 -0.88 -6.37 0.22
C PHE A 79 -0.30 -7.68 -0.32
N GLN A 80 -0.07 -8.63 0.56
CA GLN A 80 0.37 -10.00 0.22
C GLN A 80 -0.56 -10.67 -0.81
N ASP A 81 -1.87 -10.56 -0.62
CA ASP A 81 -2.90 -11.13 -1.51
C ASP A 81 -3.32 -10.18 -2.65
N PHE A 82 -2.54 -9.13 -2.92
CA PHE A 82 -2.75 -8.10 -3.94
C PHE A 82 -4.04 -7.27 -3.75
N ASN A 83 -5.10 -7.82 -3.20
CA ASN A 83 -6.41 -7.20 -2.99
C ASN A 83 -6.93 -6.46 -4.24
N LEU A 84 -6.79 -7.10 -5.41
CA LEU A 84 -7.41 -6.64 -6.65
C LEU A 84 -8.87 -7.09 -6.67
N LEU A 85 -9.73 -6.25 -7.20
CA LEU A 85 -11.14 -6.54 -7.39
C LEU A 85 -11.30 -7.38 -8.67
N ASP A 86 -11.71 -8.64 -8.55
CA ASP A 86 -11.80 -9.59 -9.67
C ASP A 86 -12.85 -9.21 -10.72
N THR A 87 -13.84 -8.40 -10.34
CA THR A 87 -14.88 -7.88 -11.24
C THR A 87 -14.45 -6.67 -12.04
N PHE A 88 -13.26 -6.13 -11.79
CA PHE A 88 -12.68 -4.97 -12.44
C PHE A 88 -11.47 -5.37 -13.28
N SER A 89 -11.28 -4.70 -14.43
CA SER A 89 -10.05 -4.84 -15.20
C SER A 89 -8.82 -4.37 -14.39
N LEU A 90 -7.61 -4.69 -14.84
CA LEU A 90 -6.39 -4.14 -14.20
C LEU A 90 -6.37 -2.61 -14.30
N GLU A 91 -6.84 -2.03 -15.41
CA GLU A 91 -6.98 -0.57 -15.57
C GLU A 91 -7.90 0.02 -14.51
N ASP A 92 -9.09 -0.56 -14.32
CA ASP A 92 -10.06 -0.08 -13.33
C ASP A 92 -9.52 -0.21 -11.90
N ASN A 93 -8.84 -1.32 -11.60
CA ASN A 93 -8.17 -1.51 -10.31
C ASN A 93 -7.10 -0.44 -10.05
N ILE A 94 -6.26 -0.14 -11.05
CA ILE A 94 -5.20 0.87 -10.95
C ILE A 94 -5.79 2.27 -10.85
N TYR A 95 -6.84 2.57 -11.58
CA TYR A 95 -7.49 3.89 -11.60
C TYR A 95 -8.37 4.15 -10.38
N LEU A 96 -8.80 3.11 -9.65
CA LEU A 96 -9.76 3.21 -8.57
C LEU A 96 -9.47 4.33 -7.55
N PRO A 97 -8.25 4.47 -7.00
CA PRO A 97 -7.97 5.56 -6.06
C PRO A 97 -8.12 6.95 -6.69
N MET A 98 -7.80 7.10 -7.97
CA MET A 98 -7.96 8.35 -8.71
C MET A 98 -9.42 8.65 -9.03
N VAL A 99 -10.23 7.63 -9.35
CA VAL A 99 -11.69 7.75 -9.52
C VAL A 99 -12.33 8.25 -8.22
N LEU A 100 -11.97 7.66 -7.08
CA LEU A 100 -12.44 8.07 -5.76
C LEU A 100 -11.97 9.49 -5.39
N ALA A 101 -10.85 9.96 -5.95
CA ALA A 101 -10.36 11.33 -5.85
C ALA A 101 -10.99 12.27 -6.89
N LYS A 102 -11.97 11.79 -7.68
CA LYS A 102 -12.68 12.56 -8.73
C LYS A 102 -11.76 13.12 -9.81
N LYS A 103 -10.66 12.43 -10.13
CA LYS A 103 -9.78 12.80 -11.23
C LYS A 103 -10.44 12.53 -12.58
N SER A 104 -10.14 13.37 -13.57
CA SER A 104 -10.58 13.13 -14.94
C SER A 104 -9.84 11.94 -15.58
N TYR A 105 -10.45 11.31 -16.58
CA TYR A 105 -9.83 10.19 -17.30
C TYR A 105 -8.47 10.55 -17.89
N GLY A 106 -8.34 11.79 -18.41
CA GLY A 106 -7.07 12.29 -18.96
C GLY A 106 -5.96 12.34 -17.90
N GLU A 107 -6.26 12.85 -16.69
CA GLU A 107 -5.31 12.88 -15.57
C GLU A 107 -4.94 11.46 -15.12
N MET A 108 -5.94 10.56 -15.03
CA MET A 108 -5.69 9.15 -14.63
C MET A 108 -4.72 8.48 -15.60
N LYS A 109 -4.98 8.62 -16.90
CA LYS A 109 -4.12 8.06 -17.95
C LYS A 109 -2.72 8.66 -17.91
N GLN A 110 -2.59 9.97 -17.81
CA GLN A 110 -1.30 10.66 -17.73
C GLN A 110 -0.44 10.18 -16.56
N LYS A 111 -1.06 9.94 -15.41
CA LYS A 111 -0.34 9.42 -14.23
C LYS A 111 -0.01 7.93 -14.34
N ALA A 112 -0.92 7.12 -14.83
CA ALA A 112 -0.75 5.67 -14.86
C ALA A 112 0.15 5.18 -16.01
N ASP A 113 0.10 5.80 -17.20
CA ASP A 113 0.84 5.35 -18.39
C ASP A 113 2.35 5.16 -18.15
N PRO A 114 3.09 6.07 -17.50
CA PRO A 114 4.51 5.86 -17.23
C PRO A 114 4.75 4.72 -16.23
N ILE A 115 3.89 4.58 -15.21
CA ILE A 115 4.00 3.54 -14.17
C ILE A 115 3.77 2.17 -14.78
N VAL A 116 2.66 1.97 -15.49
CA VAL A 116 2.34 0.67 -16.12
C VAL A 116 3.33 0.30 -17.22
N GLY A 117 3.92 1.30 -17.90
CA GLY A 117 4.98 1.12 -18.87
C GLY A 117 6.26 0.57 -18.23
N LYS A 118 6.73 1.19 -17.13
CA LYS A 118 7.89 0.72 -16.34
C LYS A 118 7.67 -0.68 -15.77
N LEU A 119 6.46 -0.97 -15.28
CA LEU A 119 6.07 -2.27 -14.73
C LEU A 119 5.82 -3.34 -15.81
N GLY A 120 5.84 -3.00 -17.10
CA GLY A 120 5.65 -3.95 -18.19
C GLY A 120 4.27 -4.61 -18.22
N ILE A 121 3.22 -3.90 -17.80
CA ILE A 121 1.83 -4.39 -17.75
C ILE A 121 0.86 -3.61 -18.64
N LYS A 122 1.37 -2.70 -19.47
CA LYS A 122 0.56 -1.83 -20.33
C LYS A 122 -0.41 -2.62 -21.22
N GLU A 123 0.05 -3.70 -21.81
CA GLU A 123 -0.75 -4.55 -22.70
C GLU A 123 -1.79 -5.42 -21.94
N LEU A 124 -1.69 -5.44 -20.61
CA LEU A 124 -2.57 -6.23 -19.75
C LEU A 124 -3.70 -5.39 -19.14
N MET A 125 -3.73 -4.08 -19.36
CA MET A 125 -4.66 -3.15 -18.69
C MET A 125 -6.14 -3.51 -18.84
N LYS A 126 -6.52 -4.11 -19.97
CA LYS A 126 -7.91 -4.53 -20.25
C LYS A 126 -8.24 -5.93 -19.74
N LYS A 127 -7.26 -6.66 -19.20
CA LYS A 127 -7.47 -7.99 -18.63
C LYS A 127 -7.98 -7.90 -17.20
N PHE A 128 -8.65 -8.97 -16.77
CA PHE A 128 -9.11 -9.13 -15.41
C PHE A 128 -8.06 -9.85 -14.55
N PRO A 129 -8.08 -9.70 -13.21
CA PRO A 129 -7.12 -10.36 -12.34
C PRO A 129 -7.00 -11.87 -12.55
N TYR A 130 -8.10 -12.58 -12.81
CA TYR A 130 -8.09 -14.03 -13.05
C TYR A 130 -7.48 -14.44 -14.39
N GLU A 131 -7.21 -13.51 -15.31
CA GLU A 131 -6.61 -13.78 -16.63
C GLU A 131 -5.07 -13.59 -16.65
N VAL A 132 -4.48 -13.19 -15.53
CA VAL A 132 -3.07 -12.82 -15.44
C VAL A 132 -2.35 -13.61 -14.35
N SER A 133 -1.01 -13.73 -14.45
CA SER A 133 -0.20 -14.43 -13.46
C SER A 133 -0.12 -13.67 -12.12
N GLY A 134 0.30 -14.36 -11.04
CA GLY A 134 0.51 -13.76 -9.72
C GLY A 134 1.47 -12.56 -9.77
N GLY A 135 2.61 -12.69 -10.47
CA GLY A 135 3.53 -11.56 -10.62
C GLY A 135 2.96 -10.39 -11.42
N GLN A 136 2.04 -10.63 -12.38
CA GLN A 136 1.34 -9.57 -13.10
C GLN A 136 0.29 -8.89 -12.21
N LYS A 137 -0.42 -9.66 -11.38
CA LYS A 137 -1.32 -9.10 -10.33
C LYS A 137 -0.56 -8.20 -9.37
N GLN A 138 0.60 -8.65 -8.92
CA GLN A 138 1.44 -7.89 -8.01
C GLN A 138 1.89 -6.57 -8.63
N ARG A 139 2.37 -6.58 -9.88
CA ARG A 139 2.72 -5.35 -10.59
C ARG A 139 1.53 -4.40 -10.73
N ALA A 140 0.33 -4.92 -10.97
CA ALA A 140 -0.88 -4.09 -10.99
C ALA A 140 -1.22 -3.50 -9.61
N ALA A 141 -1.04 -4.27 -8.52
CA ALA A 141 -1.23 -3.78 -7.15
C ALA A 141 -0.21 -2.68 -6.80
N VAL A 142 1.03 -2.82 -7.25
CA VAL A 142 2.07 -1.80 -7.11
C VAL A 142 1.72 -0.55 -7.92
N ALA A 143 1.30 -0.70 -9.18
CA ALA A 143 0.83 0.43 -9.99
C ALA A 143 -0.28 1.20 -9.26
N ARG A 144 -1.29 0.49 -8.72
CA ARG A 144 -2.38 1.07 -7.94
C ARG A 144 -1.88 1.84 -6.71
N ALA A 145 -0.86 1.35 -6.04
CA ALA A 145 -0.28 2.01 -4.87
C ALA A 145 0.44 3.31 -5.25
N LEU A 146 1.06 3.37 -6.44
CA LEU A 146 1.89 4.49 -6.89
C LEU A 146 1.12 5.62 -7.58
N VAL A 147 -0.04 5.37 -8.20
CA VAL A 147 -0.73 6.36 -9.05
C VAL A 147 -1.17 7.63 -8.35
N MET A 148 -1.26 7.62 -7.02
CA MET A 148 -1.59 8.79 -6.22
C MET A 148 -0.37 9.59 -5.77
N ASP A 149 0.85 9.13 -6.08
CA ASP A 149 2.10 9.75 -5.64
C ASP A 149 2.16 9.83 -4.09
N PRO A 150 2.07 8.69 -3.39
CA PRO A 150 1.94 8.66 -1.94
C PRO A 150 3.23 9.10 -1.24
N ALA A 151 3.09 9.69 -0.04
CA ALA A 151 4.21 10.07 0.81
C ALA A 151 4.93 8.86 1.43
N ILE A 152 4.23 7.74 1.60
CA ILE A 152 4.78 6.47 2.11
C ILE A 152 4.10 5.28 1.44
N ILE A 153 4.88 4.24 1.17
CA ILE A 153 4.38 2.96 0.67
C ILE A 153 4.55 1.93 1.77
N LEU A 154 3.45 1.29 2.13
CA LEU A 154 3.41 0.20 3.10
C LEU A 154 3.23 -1.11 2.33
N ALA A 155 4.17 -2.03 2.48
CA ALA A 155 4.14 -3.29 1.77
C ALA A 155 4.22 -4.47 2.76
N ASP A 156 3.28 -5.40 2.64
CA ASP A 156 3.26 -6.64 3.40
C ASP A 156 3.67 -7.78 2.46
N GLU A 157 4.88 -8.31 2.67
CA GLU A 157 5.53 -9.34 1.83
C GLU A 157 5.49 -9.05 0.31
N PRO A 158 5.96 -7.85 -0.14
CA PRO A 158 5.75 -7.39 -1.51
C PRO A 158 6.47 -8.24 -2.57
N THR A 159 7.40 -9.09 -2.18
CA THR A 159 8.19 -9.96 -3.07
C THR A 159 7.77 -11.42 -3.04
N GLY A 160 6.81 -11.78 -2.19
CA GLY A 160 6.43 -13.19 -1.96
C GLY A 160 5.95 -13.94 -3.20
N ALA A 161 5.44 -13.24 -4.22
CA ALA A 161 4.98 -13.82 -5.48
C ALA A 161 5.88 -13.49 -6.69
N LEU A 162 7.03 -12.83 -6.47
CA LEU A 162 7.97 -12.42 -7.53
C LEU A 162 9.21 -13.30 -7.50
N ASP A 163 9.79 -13.53 -8.70
CA ASP A 163 11.16 -14.01 -8.81
C ASP A 163 12.16 -12.87 -8.44
N SER A 164 13.43 -13.22 -8.26
CA SER A 164 14.48 -12.28 -7.83
C SER A 164 14.59 -11.06 -8.75
N ARG A 165 14.49 -11.28 -10.07
CA ARG A 165 14.62 -10.22 -11.07
C ARG A 165 13.45 -9.24 -11.06
N ALA A 166 12.23 -9.74 -10.85
CA ALA A 166 11.05 -8.91 -10.73
C ALA A 166 11.02 -8.16 -9.38
N SER A 167 11.62 -8.74 -8.34
CA SER A 167 11.81 -8.09 -7.04
C SER A 167 12.77 -6.90 -7.15
N ASP A 168 13.90 -7.05 -7.85
CA ASP A 168 14.86 -5.96 -8.08
C ASP A 168 14.22 -4.83 -8.88
N GLN A 169 13.46 -5.15 -9.96
CA GLN A 169 12.73 -4.16 -10.74
C GLN A 169 11.66 -3.43 -9.92
N LEU A 170 11.07 -4.09 -8.94
CA LEU A 170 10.09 -3.48 -8.04
C LEU A 170 10.77 -2.47 -7.09
N LEU A 171 11.92 -2.85 -6.54
CA LEU A 171 12.71 -1.99 -5.66
C LEU A 171 13.22 -0.75 -6.41
N ASP A 172 13.69 -0.91 -7.66
CA ASP A 172 14.11 0.20 -8.52
C ASP A 172 12.99 1.21 -8.85
N LEU A 173 11.73 0.80 -8.69
CA LEU A 173 10.57 1.68 -8.92
C LEU A 173 10.24 2.54 -7.71
N PHE A 174 10.66 2.11 -6.53
CA PHE A 174 10.47 2.85 -5.29
C PHE A 174 11.62 3.85 -5.01
N GLY A 175 12.78 3.74 -5.70
CA GLY A 175 13.92 4.66 -5.69
C GLY A 175 13.83 5.67 -6.79
#